data_652f8937aa5c220ca79d435c75430ee7
#
_entry.id   652f8937aa5c220ca79d435c75430ee7
#
_cell.length_a   1.000
_cell.length_b   1.000
_cell.length_c   1.000
_cell.angle_alpha   90.00
_cell.angle_beta   90.00
_cell.angle_gamma   90.00
#
_symmetry.space_group_name_H-M   'P 1'
#
loop_
_entity.id
_entity.type
_entity.pdbx_description
1 polymer ?
#
loop_
_entity_poly.entity_id
_entity_poly.type
_entity_poly.pdbx_seq_one_letter_code
_entity_poly.pdbx_strand_id
1 'polypeptide(L)'
;MNQSIEHIISRPDTWRGTSSHQASHFILNTASANTTWPAARSISTGFASLDAKLQLGGWPLQGAVEVLSNDDNSECMSLFLPTMQTLSAEKRWQTFIGAPHTPYAPLIQAMGIPSEQILMVHPKTREELLWATEQAVRSTTCSVVFAWLGSAHYRYAELRKLQLAAADSDTLLIIFRSSDALSASTPVSLRVHIDAYREISVIKQRGGKSEVAIRLPDNPLFDSNLAAREKTKVTATRTGTYLIPVA
;
A
#
# COMPACT_ATOMS: atom_id res chain seq x y z
N MET A 1 -19.19 7.29 -44.85
CA MET A 1 -18.12 6.98 -43.90
C MET A 1 -18.55 7.15 -42.43
N ASN A 2 -19.87 7.11 -42.14
CA ASN A 2 -20.41 7.36 -40.76
C ASN A 2 -21.12 6.18 -40.10
N GLN A 3 -21.31 5.03 -40.80
CA GLN A 3 -22.06 3.91 -40.22
C GLN A 3 -21.28 3.06 -39.19
N SER A 4 -19.95 3.09 -39.25
CA SER A 4 -19.10 2.33 -38.30
C SER A 4 -19.06 2.90 -36.89
N ILE A 5 -19.21 4.22 -36.74
CA ILE A 5 -19.15 4.89 -35.44
C ILE A 5 -20.45 4.73 -34.65
N GLU A 6 -21.60 4.81 -35.35
CA GLU A 6 -22.91 4.62 -34.71
C GLU A 6 -23.10 3.19 -34.19
N HIS A 7 -22.55 2.20 -34.87
CA HIS A 7 -22.61 0.81 -34.41
C HIS A 7 -21.75 0.56 -33.15
N ILE A 8 -20.63 1.28 -32.97
CA ILE A 8 -19.79 1.22 -31.76
C ILE A 8 -20.48 1.94 -30.59
N ILE A 9 -21.13 3.07 -30.87
CA ILE A 9 -21.78 3.91 -29.87
C ILE A 9 -23.10 3.27 -29.36
N SER A 10 -23.72 2.38 -30.10
CA SER A 10 -24.98 1.68 -29.73
C SER A 10 -24.75 0.43 -28.88
N ARG A 11 -23.51 0.01 -28.62
CA ARG A 11 -23.23 -1.14 -27.77
C ARG A 11 -23.55 -0.84 -26.31
N PRO A 12 -24.18 -1.76 -25.56
CA PRO A 12 -24.56 -1.53 -24.15
C PRO A 12 -23.35 -1.42 -23.20
N ASP A 13 -22.15 -1.79 -23.65
CA ASP A 13 -20.87 -1.71 -22.93
C ASP A 13 -20.07 -0.42 -23.21
N THR A 14 -20.58 0.45 -24.09
CA THR A 14 -19.89 1.70 -24.44
C THR A 14 -20.31 2.83 -23.51
N TRP A 15 -19.35 3.34 -22.70
CA TRP A 15 -19.59 4.50 -21.85
C TRP A 15 -19.66 5.78 -22.67
N ARG A 16 -20.76 6.55 -22.52
CA ARG A 16 -20.93 7.90 -23.09
C ARG A 16 -20.75 8.92 -21.97
N GLY A 17 -19.76 9.79 -22.11
CA GLY A 17 -19.62 10.93 -21.21
C GLY A 17 -20.84 11.84 -21.32
N THR A 18 -21.51 12.12 -20.22
CA THR A 18 -22.60 13.09 -20.16
C THR A 18 -22.01 14.50 -20.11
N SER A 19 -22.30 15.32 -21.12
CA SER A 19 -22.10 16.76 -21.06
C SER A 19 -23.01 17.37 -19.97
N SER A 20 -22.50 18.31 -19.21
CA SER A 20 -23.04 18.91 -17.98
C SER A 20 -24.26 19.83 -18.15
N HIS A 21 -25.19 19.53 -19.05
CA HIS A 21 -26.44 20.29 -19.18
C HIS A 21 -27.61 19.34 -19.38
N GLN A 22 -28.07 18.74 -18.26
CA GLN A 22 -29.47 18.38 -18.00
C GLN A 22 -29.55 17.64 -16.66
N ALA A 23 -29.50 18.41 -15.58
CA ALA A 23 -29.96 17.96 -14.28
C ALA A 23 -31.45 18.28 -14.19
N SER A 24 -32.30 17.36 -14.61
CA SER A 24 -33.73 17.34 -14.15
C SER A 24 -34.38 16.03 -14.61
N HIS A 25 -34.99 15.37 -13.62
CA HIS A 25 -35.83 14.16 -13.73
C HIS A 25 -35.14 12.83 -13.98
N PHE A 26 -34.45 12.32 -12.93
CA PHE A 26 -34.40 10.89 -12.74
C PHE A 26 -35.39 10.48 -11.66
N ILE A 27 -36.59 10.12 -12.10
CA ILE A 27 -37.56 9.39 -11.27
C ILE A 27 -36.96 8.01 -11.00
N LEU A 28 -36.77 7.73 -9.70
CA LEU A 28 -36.42 6.40 -9.20
C LEU A 28 -37.46 5.38 -9.62
N ASN A 29 -37.19 4.65 -10.69
CA ASN A 29 -37.92 3.43 -10.97
C ASN A 29 -37.16 2.28 -10.26
N THR A 30 -37.63 1.93 -9.07
CA THR A 30 -37.22 0.78 -8.29
C THR A 30 -37.72 -0.49 -8.99
N ALA A 31 -36.92 -1.03 -9.89
CA ALA A 31 -37.08 -2.40 -10.36
C ALA A 31 -35.68 -3.02 -10.53
N SER A 32 -35.28 -3.71 -9.47
CA SER A 32 -34.47 -4.92 -9.44
C SER A 32 -33.59 -5.18 -10.68
N ALA A 33 -32.39 -4.60 -10.69
CA ALA A 33 -31.25 -5.22 -11.33
C ALA A 33 -30.23 -5.51 -10.24
N ASN A 34 -30.25 -6.72 -9.69
CA ASN A 34 -29.22 -7.28 -8.82
C ASN A 34 -27.93 -7.48 -9.62
N THR A 35 -27.30 -6.41 -10.07
CA THR A 35 -25.89 -6.42 -10.39
C THR A 35 -25.19 -6.11 -9.08
N THR A 36 -25.14 -7.10 -8.18
CA THR A 36 -24.26 -7.05 -7.01
C THR A 36 -22.83 -7.08 -7.54
N TRP A 37 -22.26 -5.89 -7.73
CA TRP A 37 -20.80 -5.79 -7.76
C TRP A 37 -20.31 -6.45 -6.49
N PRO A 38 -19.35 -7.38 -6.55
CA PRO A 38 -18.81 -7.99 -5.36
C PRO A 38 -18.41 -6.86 -4.41
N ALA A 39 -18.91 -6.91 -3.17
CA ALA A 39 -18.62 -5.89 -2.17
C ALA A 39 -17.10 -5.70 -2.10
N ALA A 40 -16.64 -4.46 -2.21
CA ALA A 40 -15.22 -4.16 -2.20
C ALA A 40 -14.62 -4.71 -0.90
N ARG A 41 -13.67 -5.66 -1.04
CA ARG A 41 -13.08 -6.39 0.09
C ARG A 41 -11.97 -5.57 0.70
N SER A 42 -11.90 -5.56 2.02
CA SER A 42 -10.83 -4.91 2.79
C SER A 42 -10.39 -5.80 3.94
N ILE A 43 -9.21 -5.51 4.46
CA ILE A 43 -8.69 -6.10 5.70
C ILE A 43 -8.36 -4.98 6.68
N SER A 44 -8.71 -5.17 7.96
CA SER A 44 -8.42 -4.18 9.00
C SER A 44 -6.94 -3.81 9.03
N THR A 45 -6.64 -2.54 9.22
CA THR A 45 -5.28 -2.05 9.43
C THR A 45 -4.72 -2.46 10.79
N GLY A 46 -5.61 -2.86 11.72
CA GLY A 46 -5.29 -3.07 13.13
C GLY A 46 -5.33 -1.80 13.98
N PHE A 47 -5.62 -0.65 13.34
CA PHE A 47 -5.79 0.64 14.03
C PHE A 47 -7.19 1.17 13.79
N ALA A 48 -8.05 1.12 14.81
CA ALA A 48 -9.45 1.54 14.69
C ALA A 48 -9.61 3.01 14.23
N SER A 49 -8.67 3.88 14.63
CA SER A 49 -8.65 5.29 14.21
C SER A 49 -8.39 5.45 12.70
N LEU A 50 -7.55 4.58 12.11
CA LEU A 50 -7.27 4.56 10.68
C LEU A 50 -8.44 3.90 9.92
N ASP A 51 -8.90 2.74 10.38
CA ASP A 51 -10.03 2.02 9.77
C ASP A 51 -11.26 2.91 9.66
N ALA A 52 -11.59 3.70 10.69
CA ALA A 52 -12.71 4.64 10.69
C ALA A 52 -12.59 5.78 9.65
N LYS A 53 -11.40 6.05 9.12
CA LYS A 53 -11.14 7.09 8.11
C LYS A 53 -11.00 6.51 6.70
N LEU A 54 -10.71 5.22 6.59
CA LEU A 54 -10.66 4.54 5.32
C LEU A 54 -12.06 4.18 4.83
N GLN A 55 -12.34 4.46 3.56
CA GLN A 55 -13.65 4.25 2.94
C GLN A 55 -14.16 2.81 3.06
N LEU A 56 -13.25 1.84 3.01
CA LEU A 56 -13.57 0.42 3.11
C LEU A 56 -13.40 -0.14 4.53
N GLY A 57 -13.10 0.70 5.53
CA GLY A 57 -12.85 0.25 6.90
C GLY A 57 -11.56 -0.55 7.08
N GLY A 58 -10.59 -0.40 6.16
CA GLY A 58 -9.30 -1.10 6.18
C GLY A 58 -8.55 -0.98 4.86
N TRP A 59 -7.45 -1.76 4.73
CA TRP A 59 -6.67 -1.83 3.50
C TRP A 59 -7.47 -2.50 2.38
N PRO A 60 -7.56 -1.91 1.17
CA PRO A 60 -8.27 -2.52 0.05
C PRO A 60 -7.56 -3.79 -0.44
N LEU A 61 -8.28 -4.91 -0.54
CA LEU A 61 -7.77 -6.15 -1.12
C LEU A 61 -7.89 -6.18 -2.66
N GLN A 62 -8.70 -5.29 -3.23
CA GLN A 62 -8.90 -5.19 -4.67
C GLN A 62 -8.26 -3.91 -5.20
N GLY A 63 -6.94 -3.92 -5.19
CA GLY A 63 -6.12 -2.81 -5.68
C GLY A 63 -4.88 -2.58 -4.84
N ALA A 64 -4.01 -1.71 -5.35
CA ALA A 64 -2.77 -1.38 -4.68
C ALA A 64 -2.95 -0.25 -3.65
N VAL A 65 -2.20 -0.35 -2.56
CA VAL A 65 -1.96 0.72 -1.59
C VAL A 65 -0.57 1.30 -1.85
N GLU A 66 -0.47 2.60 -2.04
CA GLU A 66 0.80 3.30 -2.18
C GLU A 66 1.10 4.07 -0.90
N VAL A 67 2.25 3.80 -0.33
CA VAL A 67 2.77 4.43 0.90
C VAL A 67 3.95 5.31 0.52
N LEU A 68 3.82 6.59 0.80
CA LEU A 68 4.86 7.59 0.58
C LEU A 68 5.52 7.96 1.90
N SER A 69 6.84 8.07 1.92
CA SER A 69 7.57 8.59 3.08
C SER A 69 8.89 9.24 2.67
N ASN A 70 9.44 10.07 3.55
CA ASN A 70 10.69 10.79 3.32
C ASN A 70 11.94 9.92 3.55
N ASP A 71 11.80 8.84 4.33
CA ASP A 71 12.87 7.91 4.66
C ASP A 71 12.90 6.71 3.71
N ASP A 72 13.78 5.76 3.99
CA ASP A 72 13.90 4.49 3.26
C ASP A 72 12.67 3.56 3.42
N ASN A 73 11.59 4.06 4.00
CA ASN A 73 10.35 3.36 4.32
C ASN A 73 10.51 2.18 5.31
N SER A 74 11.65 2.06 5.98
CA SER A 74 11.88 0.98 6.94
C SER A 74 10.98 1.08 8.18
N GLU A 75 10.69 2.29 8.63
CA GLU A 75 9.82 2.56 9.77
C GLU A 75 8.33 2.33 9.43
N CYS A 76 7.98 2.40 8.15
CA CYS A 76 6.61 2.22 7.67
C CYS A 76 6.09 0.80 7.88
N MET A 77 6.98 -0.19 8.02
CA MET A 77 6.58 -1.59 8.24
C MET A 77 5.79 -1.80 9.52
N SER A 78 6.03 -1.00 10.56
CA SER A 78 5.28 -1.08 11.82
C SER A 78 3.77 -0.87 11.63
N LEU A 79 3.38 -0.12 10.61
CA LEU A 79 1.99 0.13 10.22
C LEU A 79 1.27 -1.16 9.76
N PHE A 80 2.01 -2.10 9.19
CA PHE A 80 1.44 -3.31 8.57
C PHE A 80 1.53 -4.56 9.46
N LEU A 81 2.24 -4.52 10.57
CA LEU A 81 2.42 -5.69 11.44
C LEU A 81 1.10 -6.27 11.98
N PRO A 82 0.10 -5.48 12.41
CA PRO A 82 -1.19 -6.05 12.82
C PRO A 82 -1.90 -6.75 11.67
N THR A 83 -1.84 -6.19 10.47
CA THR A 83 -2.40 -6.80 9.26
C THR A 83 -1.66 -8.08 8.88
N MET A 84 -0.33 -8.08 8.95
CA MET A 84 0.50 -9.26 8.71
C MET A 84 0.17 -10.40 9.69
N GLN A 85 -0.03 -10.07 10.96
CA GLN A 85 -0.46 -11.02 11.98
C GLN A 85 -1.82 -11.66 11.62
N THR A 86 -2.78 -10.85 11.19
CA THR A 86 -4.09 -11.35 10.75
C THR A 86 -3.95 -12.27 9.53
N LEU A 87 -3.14 -11.87 8.54
CA LEU A 87 -2.92 -12.63 7.30
C LEU A 87 -2.11 -13.91 7.52
N SER A 88 -1.36 -14.03 8.61
CA SER A 88 -0.59 -15.25 8.91
C SER A 88 -1.49 -16.49 9.10
N ALA A 89 -2.76 -16.29 9.48
CA ALA A 89 -3.73 -17.37 9.61
C ALA A 89 -4.08 -18.05 8.26
N GLU A 90 -3.87 -17.35 7.13
CA GLU A 90 -4.11 -17.89 5.80
C GLU A 90 -3.06 -18.91 5.35
N LYS A 91 -1.92 -19.01 6.04
CA LYS A 91 -0.77 -19.86 5.70
C LYS A 91 -0.22 -19.65 4.29
N ARG A 92 -0.35 -18.43 3.77
CA ARG A 92 0.17 -17.96 2.49
C ARG A 92 1.45 -17.16 2.72
N TRP A 93 2.24 -16.94 1.66
CA TRP A 93 3.46 -16.16 1.74
C TRP A 93 3.17 -14.68 2.02
N GLN A 94 4.00 -14.07 2.83
CA GLN A 94 4.11 -12.64 3.04
C GLN A 94 5.42 -12.20 2.39
N THR A 95 5.32 -11.60 1.22
CA THR A 95 6.46 -11.42 0.31
C THR A 95 7.00 -10.00 0.37
N PHE A 96 8.32 -9.87 0.47
CA PHE A 96 9.06 -8.62 0.52
C PHE A 96 9.94 -8.51 -0.72
N ILE A 97 9.68 -7.55 -1.60
CA ILE A 97 10.36 -7.39 -2.89
C ILE A 97 11.14 -6.08 -2.89
N GLY A 98 12.48 -6.18 -3.05
CA GLY A 98 13.37 -5.03 -3.05
C GLY A 98 13.43 -4.29 -1.71
N ALA A 99 13.17 -4.98 -0.60
CA ALA A 99 13.24 -4.38 0.73
C ALA A 99 14.65 -3.87 1.03
N PRO A 100 14.80 -2.63 1.57
CA PRO A 100 16.12 -2.05 1.88
C PRO A 100 16.80 -2.78 3.03
N HIS A 101 16.02 -3.41 3.91
CA HIS A 101 16.52 -4.16 5.07
C HIS A 101 15.77 -5.47 5.24
N THR A 102 16.46 -6.47 5.77
CA THR A 102 15.80 -7.72 6.19
C THR A 102 14.97 -7.45 7.45
N PRO A 103 13.69 -7.86 7.48
CA PRO A 103 12.86 -7.74 8.66
C PRO A 103 13.51 -8.42 9.88
N TYR A 104 13.39 -7.79 11.04
CA TYR A 104 13.94 -8.32 12.28
C TYR A 104 13.12 -9.53 12.75
N ALA A 105 13.64 -10.75 12.51
CA ALA A 105 12.93 -11.99 12.75
C ALA A 105 12.38 -12.15 14.19
N PRO A 106 13.10 -11.78 15.26
CA PRO A 106 12.54 -11.87 16.62
C PRO A 106 11.29 -11.01 16.83
N LEU A 107 11.20 -9.83 16.20
CA LEU A 107 10.02 -8.98 16.26
C LEU A 107 8.84 -9.62 15.51
N ILE A 108 9.10 -10.12 14.30
CA ILE A 108 8.11 -10.83 13.49
C ILE A 108 7.52 -12.01 14.26
N GLN A 109 8.37 -12.82 14.88
CA GLN A 109 7.95 -13.96 15.71
C GLN A 109 7.18 -13.53 16.97
N ALA A 110 7.64 -12.47 17.66
CA ALA A 110 6.96 -11.93 18.83
C ALA A 110 5.55 -11.38 18.49
N MET A 111 5.32 -10.97 17.24
CA MET A 111 4.00 -10.59 16.71
C MET A 111 3.16 -11.80 16.29
N GLY A 112 3.64 -13.04 16.48
CA GLY A 112 2.94 -14.25 16.10
C GLY A 112 2.91 -14.51 14.59
N ILE A 113 3.84 -13.91 13.85
CA ILE A 113 3.98 -14.13 12.40
C ILE A 113 5.05 -15.20 12.18
N PRO A 114 4.70 -16.37 11.60
CA PRO A 114 5.67 -17.44 11.34
C PRO A 114 6.73 -17.00 10.34
N SER A 115 8.00 -17.16 10.70
CA SER A 115 9.13 -16.75 9.82
C SER A 115 9.18 -17.57 8.52
N GLU A 116 8.69 -18.79 8.53
CA GLU A 116 8.57 -19.67 7.35
C GLU A 116 7.52 -19.19 6.33
N GLN A 117 6.70 -18.22 6.68
CA GLN A 117 5.79 -17.55 5.74
C GLN A 117 6.39 -16.28 5.12
N ILE A 118 7.61 -15.90 5.51
CA ILE A 118 8.27 -14.71 4.98
C ILE A 118 9.13 -15.10 3.77
N LEU A 119 8.83 -14.48 2.62
CA LEU A 119 9.60 -14.64 1.39
C LEU A 119 10.30 -13.33 1.04
N MET A 120 11.63 -13.37 0.93
CA MET A 120 12.44 -12.23 0.51
C MET A 120 12.85 -12.38 -0.96
N VAL A 121 12.59 -11.35 -1.77
CA VAL A 121 12.96 -11.29 -3.18
C VAL A 121 13.84 -10.06 -3.41
N HIS A 122 15.04 -10.27 -3.97
CA HIS A 122 16.03 -9.23 -4.21
C HIS A 122 16.23 -9.01 -5.72
N PRO A 123 15.36 -8.22 -6.38
CA PRO A 123 15.52 -7.89 -7.78
C PRO A 123 16.78 -7.03 -7.98
N LYS A 124 17.47 -7.23 -9.10
CA LYS A 124 18.70 -6.49 -9.44
C LYS A 124 18.39 -5.24 -10.29
N THR A 125 17.30 -5.29 -11.02
CA THR A 125 16.90 -4.21 -11.92
C THR A 125 15.49 -3.74 -11.58
N ARG A 126 15.15 -2.54 -12.06
CA ARG A 126 13.82 -1.97 -11.94
C ARG A 126 12.74 -2.82 -12.64
N GLU A 127 13.09 -3.38 -13.80
CA GLU A 127 12.23 -4.24 -14.59
C GLU A 127 11.95 -5.55 -13.86
N GLU A 128 12.97 -6.17 -13.25
CA GLU A 128 12.81 -7.36 -12.41
C GLU A 128 11.92 -7.08 -11.20
N LEU A 129 12.06 -5.90 -10.57
CA LEU A 129 11.24 -5.51 -9.43
C LEU A 129 9.75 -5.41 -9.81
N LEU A 130 9.44 -4.73 -10.91
CA LEU A 130 8.06 -4.62 -11.40
C LEU A 130 7.51 -5.98 -11.79
N TRP A 131 8.29 -6.79 -12.51
CA TRP A 131 7.89 -8.13 -12.94
C TRP A 131 7.65 -9.05 -11.74
N ALA A 132 8.59 -9.11 -10.79
CA ALA A 132 8.46 -9.95 -9.59
C ALA A 132 7.23 -9.54 -8.75
N THR A 133 6.97 -8.24 -8.62
CA THR A 133 5.80 -7.73 -7.92
C THR A 133 4.50 -8.17 -8.61
N GLU A 134 4.42 -8.02 -9.93
CA GLU A 134 3.24 -8.44 -10.70
C GLU A 134 3.03 -9.95 -10.58
N GLN A 135 4.09 -10.78 -10.71
CA GLN A 135 3.98 -12.24 -10.61
C GLN A 135 3.57 -12.68 -9.21
N ALA A 136 4.16 -12.11 -8.16
CA ALA A 136 3.82 -12.44 -6.78
C ALA A 136 2.34 -12.14 -6.47
N VAL A 137 1.83 -11.00 -6.95
CA VAL A 137 0.41 -10.62 -6.77
C VAL A 137 -0.53 -11.57 -7.53
N ARG A 138 -0.18 -11.93 -8.78
CA ARG A 138 -1.00 -12.82 -9.62
C ARG A 138 -0.97 -14.27 -9.20
N SER A 139 0.07 -14.71 -8.48
CA SER A 139 0.27 -16.12 -8.13
C SER A 139 -0.77 -16.69 -7.17
N THR A 140 -1.54 -15.85 -6.48
CA THR A 140 -2.50 -16.21 -5.41
C THR A 140 -1.88 -16.94 -4.21
N THR A 141 -0.58 -17.23 -4.25
CA THR A 141 0.15 -17.89 -3.17
C THR A 141 0.59 -16.93 -2.06
N CYS A 142 0.53 -15.61 -2.34
CA CYS A 142 0.85 -14.57 -1.38
C CYS A 142 -0.41 -13.98 -0.76
N SER A 143 -0.42 -13.78 0.57
CA SER A 143 -1.48 -13.04 1.27
C SER A 143 -1.21 -11.53 1.20
N VAL A 144 0.07 -11.14 1.26
CA VAL A 144 0.51 -9.75 1.10
C VAL A 144 1.83 -9.70 0.32
N VAL A 145 1.96 -8.68 -0.50
CA VAL A 145 3.18 -8.33 -1.23
C VAL A 145 3.57 -6.90 -0.87
N PHE A 146 4.75 -6.73 -0.29
CA PHE A 146 5.39 -5.46 -0.03
C PHE A 146 6.45 -5.21 -1.09
N ALA A 147 6.34 -4.12 -1.86
CA ALA A 147 7.26 -3.79 -2.93
C ALA A 147 7.88 -2.40 -2.71
N TRP A 148 9.21 -2.34 -2.62
CA TRP A 148 9.97 -1.10 -2.45
C TRP A 148 10.42 -0.56 -3.80
N LEU A 149 9.69 0.42 -4.31
CA LEU A 149 10.01 1.09 -5.56
C LEU A 149 11.01 2.25 -5.37
N GLY A 150 11.18 2.74 -4.15
CA GLY A 150 12.13 3.80 -3.82
C GLY A 150 11.82 5.14 -4.49
N SER A 151 12.87 5.91 -4.80
CA SER A 151 12.79 7.25 -5.40
C SER A 151 12.75 7.24 -6.93
N ALA A 152 12.86 6.07 -7.58
CA ALA A 152 12.84 5.98 -9.02
C ALA A 152 11.52 6.49 -9.62
N HIS A 153 11.60 7.11 -10.78
CA HIS A 153 10.42 7.56 -11.52
C HIS A 153 9.73 6.37 -12.18
N TYR A 154 8.43 6.19 -11.92
CA TYR A 154 7.58 5.17 -12.53
C TYR A 154 6.49 5.85 -13.35
N ARG A 155 6.29 5.35 -14.58
CA ARG A 155 5.22 5.81 -15.47
C ARG A 155 3.87 5.34 -14.94
N TYR A 156 2.83 6.12 -15.17
CA TYR A 156 1.46 5.75 -14.80
C TYR A 156 1.06 4.36 -15.29
N ALA A 157 1.46 4.01 -16.53
CA ALA A 157 1.14 2.71 -17.14
C ALA A 157 1.78 1.52 -16.38
N GLU A 158 2.96 1.69 -15.77
CA GLU A 158 3.64 0.66 -15.00
C GLU A 158 2.93 0.41 -13.67
N LEU A 159 2.59 1.48 -12.96
CA LEU A 159 1.80 1.38 -11.73
C LEU A 159 0.38 0.85 -12.00
N ARG A 160 -0.20 1.16 -13.18
CA ARG A 160 -1.50 0.64 -13.57
C ARG A 160 -1.50 -0.87 -13.78
N LYS A 161 -0.43 -1.45 -14.31
CA LYS A 161 -0.29 -2.92 -14.39
C LYS A 161 -0.36 -3.57 -13.02
N LEU A 162 0.37 -3.02 -12.03
CA LEU A 162 0.35 -3.51 -10.65
C LEU A 162 -1.03 -3.34 -10.01
N GLN A 163 -1.66 -2.17 -10.22
CA GLN A 163 -3.02 -1.90 -9.74
C GLN A 163 -4.04 -2.91 -10.29
N LEU A 164 -3.96 -3.23 -11.59
CA LEU A 164 -4.86 -4.20 -12.23
C LEU A 164 -4.58 -5.62 -11.72
N ALA A 165 -3.31 -6.02 -11.60
CA ALA A 165 -2.95 -7.31 -11.02
C ALA A 165 -3.53 -7.48 -9.60
N ALA A 166 -3.45 -6.42 -8.78
CA ALA A 166 -4.00 -6.43 -7.43
C ALA A 166 -5.54 -6.41 -7.42
N ALA A 167 -6.17 -5.75 -8.39
CA ALA A 167 -7.63 -5.73 -8.50
C ALA A 167 -8.24 -7.10 -8.86
N ASP A 168 -7.48 -7.91 -9.60
CA ASP A 168 -7.86 -9.24 -10.05
C ASP A 168 -7.42 -10.37 -9.10
N SER A 169 -6.86 -10.02 -7.93
CA SER A 169 -6.33 -10.99 -6.97
C SER A 169 -6.87 -10.77 -5.55
N ASP A 170 -6.68 -11.77 -4.68
CA ASP A 170 -6.96 -11.69 -3.24
C ASP A 170 -5.69 -11.35 -2.43
N THR A 171 -4.67 -10.80 -3.07
CA THR A 171 -3.39 -10.44 -2.46
C THR A 171 -3.41 -8.95 -2.11
N LEU A 172 -3.08 -8.61 -0.87
CA LEU A 172 -2.87 -7.22 -0.48
C LEU A 172 -1.55 -6.72 -1.09
N LEU A 173 -1.59 -5.71 -1.94
CA LEU A 173 -0.40 -5.11 -2.52
C LEU A 173 -0.09 -3.76 -1.88
N ILE A 174 1.08 -3.66 -1.25
CA ILE A 174 1.61 -2.43 -0.66
C ILE A 174 2.85 -2.01 -1.45
N ILE A 175 2.85 -0.77 -1.94
CA ILE A 175 3.93 -0.18 -2.73
C ILE A 175 4.54 0.97 -1.94
N PHE A 176 5.82 0.86 -1.57
CA PHE A 176 6.56 1.93 -0.91
C PHE A 176 7.32 2.79 -1.92
N ARG A 177 7.18 4.11 -1.79
CA ARG A 177 7.86 5.09 -2.64
C ARG A 177 8.31 6.30 -1.82
N SER A 178 9.30 7.03 -2.38
CA SER A 178 9.69 8.34 -1.83
C SER A 178 8.55 9.36 -1.90
N SER A 179 8.51 10.28 -0.94
CA SER A 179 7.61 11.44 -0.92
C SER A 179 7.76 12.35 -2.15
N ASP A 180 8.87 12.27 -2.89
CA ASP A 180 9.03 12.96 -4.18
C ASP A 180 7.92 12.61 -5.19
N ALA A 181 7.28 11.45 -4.99
CA ALA A 181 6.17 11.03 -5.82
C ALA A 181 4.82 11.67 -5.47
N LEU A 182 4.73 12.52 -4.44
CA LEU A 182 3.47 13.16 -4.00
C LEU A 182 2.74 13.88 -5.13
N SER A 183 3.47 14.62 -5.98
CA SER A 183 2.90 15.36 -7.12
C SER A 183 2.58 14.47 -8.32
N ALA A 184 3.09 13.23 -8.36
CA ALA A 184 2.86 12.33 -9.48
C ALA A 184 1.46 11.72 -9.43
N SER A 185 0.78 11.65 -10.59
CA SER A 185 -0.49 10.94 -10.70
C SER A 185 -0.29 9.43 -10.54
N THR A 186 -1.24 8.79 -9.86
CA THR A 186 -1.20 7.36 -9.54
C THR A 186 -2.54 6.69 -9.80
N PRO A 187 -2.55 5.44 -10.34
CA PRO A 187 -3.77 4.66 -10.55
C PRO A 187 -4.24 3.90 -9.31
N VAL A 188 -3.46 3.88 -8.21
CA VAL A 188 -3.73 3.05 -7.03
C VAL A 188 -5.07 3.36 -6.36
N SER A 189 -5.61 2.38 -5.64
CA SER A 189 -6.89 2.49 -4.93
C SER A 189 -6.81 3.38 -3.69
N LEU A 190 -5.68 3.32 -2.98
CA LEU A 190 -5.40 4.08 -1.77
C LEU A 190 -3.97 4.61 -1.81
N ARG A 191 -3.79 5.89 -1.50
CA ARG A 191 -2.47 6.52 -1.31
C ARG A 191 -2.44 7.17 0.06
N VAL A 192 -1.46 6.80 0.86
CA VAL A 192 -1.18 7.39 2.16
C VAL A 192 0.23 7.99 2.17
N HIS A 193 0.42 9.06 2.92
CA HIS A 193 1.71 9.66 3.20
C HIS A 193 1.99 9.53 4.69
N ILE A 194 3.19 9.14 5.04
CA ILE A 194 3.68 9.10 6.41
C ILE A 194 4.47 10.38 6.62
N ASP A 195 3.85 11.34 7.32
CA ASP A 195 4.39 12.67 7.56
C ASP A 195 5.47 12.64 8.64
N ALA A 196 5.22 11.87 9.68
CA ALA A 196 6.12 11.63 10.80
C ALA A 196 5.78 10.29 11.48
N TYR A 197 6.56 9.91 12.47
CA TYR A 197 6.26 8.71 13.25
C TYR A 197 4.81 8.73 13.76
N ARG A 198 4.01 7.75 13.31
CA ARG A 198 2.58 7.58 13.61
C ARG A 198 1.65 8.69 13.11
N GLU A 199 2.14 9.59 12.27
CA GLU A 199 1.32 10.58 11.61
C GLU A 199 1.13 10.21 10.14
N ILE A 200 -0.11 9.95 9.76
CA ILE A 200 -0.47 9.44 8.44
C ILE A 200 -1.50 10.37 7.81
N SER A 201 -1.25 10.77 6.59
CA SER A 201 -2.21 11.50 5.76
C SER A 201 -2.76 10.61 4.66
N VAL A 202 -4.08 10.49 4.57
CA VAL A 202 -4.75 9.82 3.45
C VAL A 202 -4.84 10.81 2.29
N ILE A 203 -3.91 10.69 1.32
CA ILE A 203 -3.82 11.60 0.17
C ILE A 203 -4.89 11.32 -0.88
N LYS A 204 -5.16 10.03 -1.10
CA LYS A 204 -6.16 9.58 -2.08
C LYS A 204 -6.79 8.29 -1.61
N GLN A 205 -8.12 8.18 -1.76
CA GLN A 205 -8.83 6.91 -1.66
C GLN A 205 -10.00 6.87 -2.64
N ARG A 206 -10.25 5.71 -3.21
CA ARG A 206 -11.34 5.52 -4.17
C ARG A 206 -12.69 5.60 -3.46
N GLY A 207 -13.52 6.57 -3.87
CA GLY A 207 -14.87 6.74 -3.33
C GLY A 207 -14.94 7.37 -1.94
N GLY A 208 -13.82 7.76 -1.33
CA GLY A 208 -13.76 8.36 0.00
C GLY A 208 -13.17 9.77 0.00
N LYS A 209 -13.12 10.37 1.19
CA LYS A 209 -12.50 11.68 1.41
C LYS A 209 -10.98 11.54 1.37
N SER A 210 -10.30 12.48 0.71
CA SER A 210 -8.86 12.66 0.72
C SER A 210 -8.43 13.76 1.71
N GLU A 211 -7.12 13.87 1.94
CA GLU A 211 -6.50 14.87 2.82
C GLU A 211 -6.93 14.76 4.29
N VAL A 212 -7.00 13.53 4.78
CA VAL A 212 -7.34 13.25 6.18
C VAL A 212 -6.07 12.87 6.92
N ALA A 213 -5.63 13.72 7.85
CA ALA A 213 -4.52 13.44 8.76
C ALA A 213 -5.00 12.61 9.97
N ILE A 214 -4.20 11.64 10.36
CA ILE A 214 -4.50 10.69 11.44
C ILE A 214 -3.23 10.48 12.25
N ARG A 215 -3.35 10.60 13.57
CA ARG A 215 -2.32 10.14 14.49
C ARG A 215 -2.69 8.76 15.02
N LEU A 216 -1.80 7.81 14.83
CA LEU A 216 -1.96 6.46 15.36
C LEU A 216 -1.61 6.42 16.86
N PRO A 217 -2.29 5.56 17.64
CA PRO A 217 -1.96 5.37 19.05
C PRO A 217 -0.56 4.76 19.19
N ASP A 218 0.10 5.08 20.29
CA ASP A 218 1.40 4.48 20.64
C ASP A 218 1.26 2.97 20.80
N ASN A 219 2.26 2.24 20.31
CA ASN A 219 2.32 0.79 20.46
C ASN A 219 3.54 0.43 21.32
N PRO A 220 3.33 0.00 22.58
CA PRO A 220 4.41 -0.24 23.53
C PRO A 220 5.44 -1.28 23.05
N LEU A 221 5.06 -2.20 22.16
CA LEU A 221 5.99 -3.18 21.58
C LEU A 221 7.00 -2.55 20.62
N PHE A 222 6.64 -1.44 19.96
CA PHE A 222 7.53 -0.71 19.05
C PHE A 222 8.26 0.41 19.74
N ASP A 223 7.59 1.15 20.61
CA ASP A 223 8.13 2.32 21.27
C ASP A 223 9.29 1.96 22.20
N SER A 224 9.25 0.81 22.85
CA SER A 224 10.38 0.29 23.65
C SER A 224 11.61 -0.03 22.79
N ASN A 225 11.44 -0.54 21.58
CA ASN A 225 12.54 -0.85 20.66
C ASN A 225 13.12 0.40 19.99
N LEU A 226 12.29 1.40 19.68
CA LEU A 226 12.74 2.69 19.13
C LEU A 226 13.51 3.50 20.17
N ALA A 227 13.02 3.55 21.41
CA ALA A 227 13.74 4.20 22.52
C ALA A 227 15.09 3.54 22.80
N ALA A 228 15.23 2.22 22.62
CA ALA A 228 16.50 1.52 22.71
C ALA A 228 17.45 1.88 21.54
N ARG A 229 16.94 2.02 20.30
CA ARG A 229 17.71 2.43 19.13
C ARG A 229 18.19 3.88 19.20
N GLU A 230 17.36 4.79 19.68
CA GLU A 230 17.76 6.20 19.89
C GLU A 230 18.86 6.31 20.94
N LYS A 231 18.77 5.58 22.05
CA LYS A 231 19.83 5.52 23.06
C LYS A 231 21.14 4.99 22.47
N THR A 232 21.08 3.99 21.58
CA THR A 232 22.28 3.42 20.92
C THR A 232 22.87 4.40 19.89
N LYS A 233 22.06 5.14 19.12
CA LYS A 233 22.53 6.19 18.22
C LYS A 233 23.22 7.34 18.97
N VAL A 234 22.64 7.80 20.07
CA VAL A 234 23.23 8.87 20.90
C VAL A 234 24.54 8.44 21.55
N THR A 235 24.68 7.18 21.95
CA THR A 235 25.92 6.65 22.52
C THR A 235 27.01 6.51 21.45
N ALA A 236 26.69 6.08 20.25
CA ALA A 236 27.64 5.97 19.14
C ALA A 236 28.19 7.33 18.66
N THR A 237 27.40 8.40 18.75
CA THR A 237 27.83 9.77 18.38
C THR A 237 28.71 10.40 19.43
N ARG A 238 28.67 9.93 20.67
CA ARG A 238 29.50 10.45 21.78
C ARG A 238 30.90 9.80 21.93
N THR A 239 31.17 8.68 21.25
CA THR A 239 32.43 7.93 21.41
C THR A 239 33.44 8.17 20.26
N GLY A 240 33.20 9.19 19.44
CA GLY A 240 34.01 9.53 18.26
C GLY A 240 35.06 10.61 18.47
N THR A 241 35.83 10.60 19.58
CA THR A 241 37.04 11.41 19.66
C THR A 241 38.14 10.58 20.36
N TYR A 242 38.79 9.72 19.57
CA TYR A 242 40.08 9.19 19.97
C TYR A 242 41.18 10.14 19.49
N LEU A 243 41.75 10.92 20.39
CA LEU A 243 43.03 11.55 20.20
C LEU A 243 44.11 10.47 20.18
N ILE A 244 44.79 10.29 19.05
CA ILE A 244 46.00 9.48 18.95
C ILE A 244 47.15 10.32 19.50
N PRO A 245 47.87 9.93 20.54
CA PRO A 245 49.08 10.61 20.93
C PRO A 245 50.18 10.24 19.92
N VAL A 246 50.76 11.28 19.30
CA VAL A 246 52.02 11.15 18.53
C VAL A 246 53.16 11.07 19.52
N ALA A 247 53.90 10.00 19.45
CA ALA A 247 55.23 9.83 20.04
C ALA A 247 56.31 10.23 19.05
#